data_7128fc5717225ce705297aee7fac2af9
#
_entry.id   7128fc5717225ce705297aee7fac2af9
#
_cell.length_a   1.000
_cell.length_b   1.000
_cell.length_c   1.000
_cell.angle_alpha   90.00
_cell.angle_beta   90.00
_cell.angle_gamma   90.00
#
_symmetry.space_group_name_H-M   'P 1'
#
loop_
_entity.id
_entity.type
_entity.pdbx_description
1 polymer ?
#
loop_
_entity_poly.entity_id
_entity_poly.type
_entity_poly.pdbx_seq_one_letter_code
_entity_poly.pdbx_strand_id
1 'polypeptide(L)'
;HRDLHKEYRRQRQMCIRDSNGIDLKSDKLALQRLKEAAEKAKIELSSAEQTDINLPFITADKTGPKHINLKMTRAKLEALVEDLIARTIPPCKTALKDAGISASDINEVVMVGGMTRMPKVIEEVKNFFGKDPNKSVNPDEVVAMGAAIQAGVLEGDVKDVLLLDVTPLSVGIETLGGVRTTLIERNTTIPTSKSETFTTAADNQTSVE
;
A
#
# COMPACT_ATOMS: atom_id res chain seq x y z
N HIS A 1 4.20 4.18 -5.43
CA HIS A 1 3.51 4.71 -4.24
C HIS A 1 3.31 6.22 -4.24
N ARG A 2 4.29 7.06 -4.66
CA ARG A 2 4.15 8.54 -4.69
C ARG A 2 3.15 9.04 -5.73
N ASP A 3 3.04 8.41 -6.88
CA ASP A 3 2.17 8.87 -7.98
C ASP A 3 0.69 8.54 -7.75
N LEU A 4 0.40 7.43 -7.09
CA LEU A 4 -0.95 7.07 -6.63
C LEU A 4 -1.55 8.11 -5.68
N HIS A 5 -0.76 8.65 -4.74
CA HIS A 5 -1.21 9.72 -3.85
C HIS A 5 -1.46 11.05 -4.57
N LYS A 6 -0.75 11.34 -5.68
CA LYS A 6 -0.96 12.57 -6.47
C LYS A 6 -2.25 12.54 -7.26
N GLU A 7 -2.58 11.42 -7.87
CA GLU A 7 -3.80 11.25 -8.67
C GLU A 7 -5.06 11.27 -7.81
N TYR A 8 -5.01 10.66 -6.62
CA TYR A 8 -6.05 10.72 -5.60
C TYR A 8 -6.33 12.15 -5.13
N ARG A 9 -5.27 12.96 -4.97
CA ARG A 9 -5.39 14.37 -4.63
C ARG A 9 -6.10 15.17 -5.72
N ARG A 10 -5.85 14.87 -7.00
CA ARG A 10 -6.46 15.59 -8.13
C ARG A 10 -7.95 15.31 -8.24
N GLN A 11 -8.38 14.06 -8.15
CA GLN A 11 -9.81 13.70 -8.26
C GLN A 11 -10.63 14.25 -7.09
N ARG A 12 -10.15 14.17 -5.85
CA ARG A 12 -10.84 14.75 -4.69
C ARG A 12 -10.98 16.27 -4.78
N GLN A 13 -9.95 16.95 -5.26
CA GLN A 13 -9.96 18.41 -5.42
C GLN A 13 -10.90 18.86 -6.55
N MET A 14 -11.00 18.08 -7.61
CA MET A 14 -11.89 18.36 -8.73
C MET A 14 -13.36 18.28 -8.31
N CYS A 15 -13.76 17.23 -7.58
CA CYS A 15 -15.14 17.08 -7.10
C CYS A 15 -15.61 18.21 -6.18
N ILE A 16 -14.74 18.73 -5.32
CA ILE A 16 -15.10 19.83 -4.39
C ILE A 16 -15.22 21.16 -5.14
N ARG A 17 -14.33 21.44 -6.07
CA ARG A 17 -14.38 22.64 -6.91
C ARG A 17 -15.65 22.69 -7.74
N ASP A 18 -16.03 21.57 -8.35
CA ASP A 18 -17.20 21.50 -9.23
C ASP A 18 -18.53 21.62 -8.45
N SER A 19 -18.58 21.11 -7.21
CA SER A 19 -19.81 21.08 -6.42
C SER A 19 -20.07 22.34 -5.61
N ASN A 20 -19.03 23.05 -5.15
CA ASN A 20 -19.16 24.16 -4.19
C ASN A 20 -18.41 25.43 -4.61
N GLY A 21 -17.75 25.46 -5.75
CA GLY A 21 -16.99 26.62 -6.26
C GLY A 21 -15.80 27.04 -5.36
N ILE A 22 -15.35 26.16 -4.46
CA ILE A 22 -14.32 26.46 -3.46
C ILE A 22 -12.97 25.92 -3.94
N ASP A 23 -11.98 26.79 -4.13
CA ASP A 23 -10.61 26.37 -4.39
C ASP A 23 -9.79 26.31 -3.09
N LEU A 24 -9.60 25.09 -2.57
CA LEU A 24 -8.84 24.84 -1.34
C LEU A 24 -7.33 24.64 -1.59
N LYS A 25 -6.84 24.75 -2.84
CA LYS A 25 -5.42 24.46 -3.15
C LYS A 25 -4.47 25.46 -2.51
N SER A 26 -4.88 26.71 -2.39
CA SER A 26 -4.10 27.80 -1.82
C SER A 26 -4.14 27.84 -0.29
N ASP A 27 -5.17 27.26 0.32
CA ASP A 27 -5.39 27.24 1.77
C ASP A 27 -4.92 25.89 2.36
N LYS A 28 -3.69 25.89 2.92
CA LYS A 28 -3.08 24.68 3.49
C LYS A 28 -3.85 24.15 4.70
N LEU A 29 -4.44 25.03 5.51
CA LEU A 29 -5.21 24.65 6.70
C LEU A 29 -6.54 24.00 6.29
N ALA A 30 -7.24 24.61 5.38
CA ALA A 30 -8.47 24.04 4.80
C ALA A 30 -8.22 22.67 4.17
N LEU A 31 -7.12 22.55 3.41
CA LEU A 31 -6.75 21.27 2.80
C LEU A 31 -6.42 20.19 3.85
N GLN A 32 -5.79 20.56 4.97
CA GLN A 32 -5.50 19.62 6.05
C GLN A 32 -6.79 19.15 6.73
N ARG A 33 -7.68 20.07 7.09
CA ARG A 33 -9.00 19.76 7.66
C ARG A 33 -9.82 18.85 6.75
N LEU A 34 -9.78 19.10 5.44
CA LEU A 34 -10.44 18.25 4.44
C LEU A 34 -9.88 16.83 4.41
N LYS A 35 -8.56 16.70 4.49
CA LYS A 35 -7.91 15.36 4.54
C LYS A 35 -8.31 14.58 5.78
N GLU A 36 -8.31 15.22 6.92
CA GLU A 36 -8.71 14.59 8.19
C GLU A 36 -10.16 14.12 8.15
N ALA A 37 -11.06 14.98 7.65
CA ALA A 37 -12.46 14.63 7.49
C ALA A 37 -12.68 13.50 6.46
N ALA A 38 -11.89 13.49 5.37
CA ALA A 38 -11.95 12.42 4.38
C ALA A 38 -11.41 11.09 4.94
N GLU A 39 -10.35 11.11 5.76
CA GLU A 39 -9.84 9.92 6.42
C GLU A 39 -10.86 9.36 7.43
N LYS A 40 -11.45 10.23 8.24
CA LYS A 40 -12.54 9.86 9.15
C LYS A 40 -13.71 9.23 8.40
N ALA A 41 -14.18 9.86 7.33
CA ALA A 41 -15.26 9.32 6.51
C ALA A 41 -14.92 7.96 5.91
N LYS A 42 -13.68 7.76 5.43
CA LYS A 42 -13.21 6.48 4.92
C LYS A 42 -13.27 5.38 5.99
N ILE A 43 -12.86 5.68 7.22
CA ILE A 43 -12.92 4.74 8.35
C ILE A 43 -14.37 4.40 8.68
N GLU A 44 -15.25 5.39 8.80
CA GLU A 44 -16.67 5.19 9.09
C GLU A 44 -17.38 4.35 8.02
N LEU A 45 -17.04 4.56 6.75
CA LEU A 45 -17.59 3.81 5.61
C LEU A 45 -17.13 2.36 5.53
N SER A 46 -16.17 1.93 6.35
CA SER A 46 -15.84 0.50 6.50
C SER A 46 -16.96 -0.27 7.21
N SER A 47 -17.73 0.38 8.07
CA SER A 47 -18.84 -0.22 8.82
C SER A 47 -20.21 0.34 8.45
N ALA A 48 -20.30 1.64 8.13
CA ALA A 48 -21.53 2.31 7.73
C ALA A 48 -21.69 2.36 6.22
N GLU A 49 -22.92 2.45 5.72
CA GLU A 49 -23.19 2.61 4.28
C GLU A 49 -23.10 4.07 3.81
N GLN A 50 -23.25 5.02 4.73
CA GLN A 50 -23.12 6.46 4.45
C GLN A 50 -22.58 7.20 5.66
N THR A 51 -21.96 8.34 5.40
CA THR A 51 -21.49 9.29 6.42
C THR A 51 -21.63 10.72 5.93
N ASP A 52 -21.65 11.67 6.85
CA ASP A 52 -21.74 13.10 6.57
C ASP A 52 -20.35 13.74 6.82
N ILE A 53 -19.87 14.47 5.80
CA ILE A 53 -18.66 15.29 5.89
C ILE A 53 -19.10 16.73 6.10
N ASN A 54 -19.01 17.21 7.33
CA ASN A 54 -19.40 18.57 7.70
C ASN A 54 -18.16 19.35 8.16
N LEU A 55 -17.78 20.37 7.37
CA LEU A 55 -16.64 21.25 7.63
C LEU A 55 -17.11 22.70 7.60
N PRO A 56 -17.64 23.20 8.73
CA PRO A 56 -18.05 24.60 8.84
C PRO A 56 -16.81 25.50 8.80
N PHE A 57 -16.95 26.67 8.18
CA PHE A 57 -15.90 27.68 8.08
C PHE A 57 -14.59 27.10 7.55
N ILE A 58 -14.67 26.31 6.46
CA ILE A 58 -13.48 25.65 5.88
C ILE A 58 -12.51 26.67 5.29
N THR A 59 -13.04 27.71 4.69
CA THR A 59 -12.29 28.87 4.15
C THR A 59 -13.23 30.07 4.03
N ALA A 60 -12.70 31.23 3.61
CA ALA A 60 -13.47 32.42 3.32
C ALA A 60 -12.99 33.06 2.02
N ASP A 61 -13.90 33.65 1.28
CA ASP A 61 -13.60 34.47 0.11
C ASP A 61 -14.29 35.84 0.19
N LYS A 62 -14.30 36.61 -0.90
CA LYS A 62 -14.93 37.93 -0.97
C LYS A 62 -16.44 37.91 -0.72
N THR A 63 -17.08 36.77 -0.85
CA THR A 63 -18.52 36.57 -0.60
C THR A 63 -18.85 36.12 0.81
N GLY A 64 -17.82 35.89 1.66
CA GLY A 64 -17.95 35.48 3.05
C GLY A 64 -17.44 34.08 3.34
N PRO A 65 -17.73 33.54 4.54
CA PRO A 65 -17.30 32.23 4.96
C PRO A 65 -17.94 31.13 4.11
N LYS A 66 -17.13 30.10 3.85
CA LYS A 66 -17.53 28.89 3.09
C LYS A 66 -17.59 27.67 3.99
N HIS A 67 -18.53 26.81 3.69
CA HIS A 67 -18.79 25.58 4.43
C HIS A 67 -18.82 24.40 3.45
N ILE A 68 -18.40 23.23 3.89
CA ILE A 68 -18.60 21.99 3.16
C ILE A 68 -19.55 21.12 3.99
N ASN A 69 -20.63 20.70 3.35
CA ASN A 69 -21.56 19.72 3.88
C ASN A 69 -21.87 18.72 2.77
N LEU A 70 -21.29 17.52 2.86
CA LEU A 70 -21.40 16.50 1.84
C LEU A 70 -21.83 15.18 2.48
N LYS A 71 -22.78 14.51 1.83
CA LYS A 71 -23.12 13.13 2.15
C LYS A 71 -22.29 12.19 1.28
N MET A 72 -21.53 11.31 1.90
CA MET A 72 -20.69 10.32 1.22
C MET A 72 -21.24 8.93 1.48
N THR A 73 -21.48 8.17 0.43
CA THR A 73 -21.88 6.77 0.52
C THR A 73 -20.70 5.84 0.29
N ARG A 74 -20.76 4.63 0.85
CA ARG A 74 -19.76 3.57 0.61
C ARG A 74 -19.62 3.29 -0.89
N ALA A 75 -20.73 3.12 -1.61
CA ALA A 75 -20.70 2.87 -3.06
C ALA A 75 -19.98 3.99 -3.84
N LYS A 76 -20.15 5.26 -3.42
CA LYS A 76 -19.43 6.38 -4.06
C LYS A 76 -17.94 6.34 -3.75
N LEU A 77 -17.55 5.98 -2.52
CA LEU A 77 -16.14 5.78 -2.17
C LEU A 77 -15.53 4.64 -2.98
N GLU A 78 -16.20 3.50 -3.04
CA GLU A 78 -15.74 2.31 -3.78
C GLU A 78 -15.54 2.62 -5.26
N ALA A 79 -16.49 3.31 -5.91
CA ALA A 79 -16.33 3.75 -7.29
C ALA A 79 -15.15 4.70 -7.51
N LEU A 80 -14.83 5.57 -6.52
CA LEU A 80 -13.68 6.48 -6.59
C LEU A 80 -12.33 5.75 -6.43
N VAL A 81 -12.31 4.56 -5.85
CA VAL A 81 -11.08 3.81 -5.56
C VAL A 81 -10.96 2.49 -6.33
N GLU A 82 -11.91 2.21 -7.21
CA GLU A 82 -11.99 0.97 -7.96
C GLU A 82 -10.67 0.62 -8.69
N ASP A 83 -10.10 1.59 -9.40
CA ASP A 83 -8.81 1.42 -10.08
C ASP A 83 -7.67 1.04 -9.13
N LEU A 84 -7.71 1.55 -7.89
CA LEU A 84 -6.68 1.25 -6.90
C LEU A 84 -6.82 -0.17 -6.37
N ILE A 85 -8.05 -0.59 -6.14
CA ILE A 85 -8.34 -1.96 -5.71
C ILE A 85 -7.96 -2.93 -6.82
N ALA A 86 -8.34 -2.67 -8.07
CA ALA A 86 -7.98 -3.50 -9.20
C ALA A 86 -6.45 -3.68 -9.36
N ARG A 87 -5.66 -2.65 -9.06
CA ARG A 87 -4.18 -2.72 -9.09
C ARG A 87 -3.56 -3.62 -8.02
N THR A 88 -4.30 -4.08 -7.04
CA THR A 88 -3.79 -5.00 -6.01
C THR A 88 -3.74 -6.45 -6.50
N ILE A 89 -4.53 -6.82 -7.48
CA ILE A 89 -4.64 -8.20 -7.98
C ILE A 89 -3.42 -8.63 -8.83
N PRO A 90 -2.85 -7.81 -9.74
CA PRO A 90 -1.66 -8.21 -10.50
C PRO A 90 -0.46 -8.66 -9.64
N PRO A 91 -0.09 -7.98 -8.55
CA PRO A 91 0.94 -8.48 -7.63
C PRO A 91 0.65 -9.85 -7.04
N CYS A 92 -0.62 -10.13 -6.68
CA CYS A 92 -1.02 -11.45 -6.18
C CYS A 92 -0.82 -12.54 -7.26
N LYS A 93 -1.22 -12.27 -8.50
CA LYS A 93 -0.97 -13.18 -9.64
C LYS A 93 0.52 -13.44 -9.85
N THR A 94 1.34 -12.39 -9.77
CA THR A 94 2.79 -12.52 -9.91
C THR A 94 3.38 -13.38 -8.79
N ALA A 95 2.96 -13.16 -7.55
CA ALA A 95 3.44 -13.95 -6.41
C ALA A 95 3.08 -15.43 -6.53
N LEU A 96 1.85 -15.76 -6.94
CA LEU A 96 1.42 -17.14 -7.19
C LEU A 96 2.23 -17.80 -8.32
N LYS A 97 2.46 -17.05 -9.40
CA LYS A 97 3.27 -17.51 -10.53
C LYS A 97 4.72 -17.79 -10.10
N ASP A 98 5.32 -16.88 -9.35
CA ASP A 98 6.69 -17.02 -8.84
C ASP A 98 6.84 -18.22 -7.88
N ALA A 99 5.80 -18.47 -7.08
CA ALA A 99 5.75 -19.62 -6.18
C ALA A 99 5.42 -20.95 -6.92
N GLY A 100 4.98 -20.89 -8.18
CA GLY A 100 4.59 -22.08 -8.95
C GLY A 100 3.31 -22.76 -8.44
N ILE A 101 2.42 -22.02 -7.77
CA ILE A 101 1.16 -22.52 -7.19
C ILE A 101 -0.05 -21.76 -7.76
N SER A 102 -1.22 -22.35 -7.60
CA SER A 102 -2.50 -21.73 -7.95
C SER A 102 -3.19 -21.09 -6.74
N ALA A 103 -4.19 -20.23 -6.97
CA ALA A 103 -4.98 -19.64 -5.89
C ALA A 103 -5.71 -20.68 -5.04
N SER A 104 -6.08 -21.84 -5.62
CA SER A 104 -6.71 -22.96 -4.91
C SER A 104 -5.77 -23.65 -3.92
N ASP A 105 -4.46 -23.61 -4.16
CA ASP A 105 -3.45 -24.25 -3.30
C ASP A 105 -3.15 -23.43 -2.05
N ILE A 106 -3.60 -22.18 -1.99
CA ILE A 106 -3.50 -21.33 -0.80
C ILE A 106 -4.39 -21.88 0.29
N ASN A 107 -3.83 -22.23 1.43
CA ASN A 107 -4.59 -22.76 2.57
C ASN A 107 -5.39 -21.64 3.25
N GLU A 108 -4.79 -20.49 3.47
CA GLU A 108 -5.37 -19.38 4.21
C GLU A 108 -4.94 -18.03 3.64
N VAL A 109 -5.86 -17.05 3.67
CA VAL A 109 -5.61 -15.67 3.28
C VAL A 109 -5.72 -14.77 4.50
N VAL A 110 -4.63 -14.16 4.91
CA VAL A 110 -4.58 -13.25 6.05
C VAL A 110 -4.50 -11.82 5.54
N MET A 111 -5.43 -10.98 6.01
CA MET A 111 -5.51 -9.58 5.63
C MET A 111 -4.72 -8.72 6.62
N VAL A 112 -3.85 -7.84 6.09
CA VAL A 112 -2.93 -7.01 6.89
C VAL A 112 -3.08 -5.54 6.51
N GLY A 113 -3.09 -4.67 7.52
CA GLY A 113 -3.22 -3.21 7.39
C GLY A 113 -4.65 -2.72 7.38
N GLY A 114 -4.86 -1.50 7.89
CA GLY A 114 -6.20 -0.91 8.11
C GLY A 114 -7.06 -0.80 6.85
N MET A 115 -6.46 -0.63 5.65
CA MET A 115 -7.22 -0.58 4.39
C MET A 115 -7.90 -1.89 4.03
N THR A 116 -7.46 -3.01 4.57
CA THR A 116 -8.09 -4.31 4.35
C THR A 116 -9.43 -4.48 5.08
N ARG A 117 -9.80 -3.51 5.93
CA ARG A 117 -11.14 -3.43 6.54
C ARG A 117 -12.21 -2.97 5.55
N MET A 118 -11.83 -2.42 4.40
CA MET A 118 -12.76 -1.96 3.38
C MET A 118 -13.52 -3.13 2.75
N PRO A 119 -14.88 -3.14 2.76
CA PRO A 119 -15.67 -4.26 2.26
C PRO A 119 -15.33 -4.66 0.82
N LYS A 120 -15.12 -3.70 -0.07
CA LYS A 120 -14.76 -3.96 -1.47
C LYS A 120 -13.42 -4.66 -1.63
N VAL A 121 -12.43 -4.36 -0.78
CA VAL A 121 -11.13 -5.06 -0.77
C VAL A 121 -11.32 -6.52 -0.34
N ILE A 122 -12.12 -6.76 0.70
CA ILE A 122 -12.44 -8.12 1.17
C ILE A 122 -13.15 -8.93 0.07
N GLU A 123 -14.11 -8.32 -0.61
CA GLU A 123 -14.85 -8.93 -1.73
C GLU A 123 -13.90 -9.32 -2.87
N GLU A 124 -13.04 -8.42 -3.32
CA GLU A 124 -12.10 -8.67 -4.41
C GLU A 124 -11.09 -9.78 -4.07
N VAL A 125 -10.59 -9.80 -2.81
CA VAL A 125 -9.71 -10.86 -2.33
C VAL A 125 -10.44 -12.20 -2.30
N LYS A 126 -11.68 -12.22 -1.79
CA LYS A 126 -12.52 -13.43 -1.78
C LYS A 126 -12.76 -13.96 -3.20
N ASN A 127 -13.10 -13.06 -4.14
CA ASN A 127 -13.33 -13.42 -5.53
C ASN A 127 -12.06 -13.98 -6.19
N PHE A 128 -10.90 -13.41 -5.88
CA PHE A 128 -9.63 -13.83 -6.46
C PHE A 128 -9.14 -15.18 -5.93
N PHE A 129 -9.21 -15.41 -4.61
CA PHE A 129 -8.73 -16.65 -3.98
C PHE A 129 -9.81 -17.72 -3.85
N GLY A 130 -11.09 -17.40 -4.09
CA GLY A 130 -12.21 -18.33 -3.97
C GLY A 130 -12.54 -18.72 -2.52
N LYS A 131 -12.02 -18.00 -1.53
CA LYS A 131 -12.25 -18.27 -0.10
C LYS A 131 -12.29 -17.00 0.73
N ASP A 132 -12.99 -17.06 1.86
CA ASP A 132 -13.06 -15.94 2.79
C ASP A 132 -11.71 -15.70 3.47
N PRO A 133 -11.26 -14.43 3.56
CA PRO A 133 -10.08 -14.09 4.34
C PRO A 133 -10.25 -14.43 5.83
N ASN A 134 -9.16 -14.84 6.47
CA ASN A 134 -9.10 -15.07 7.90
C ASN A 134 -9.37 -13.76 8.67
N LYS A 135 -10.30 -13.83 9.63
CA LYS A 135 -10.73 -12.72 10.49
C LYS A 135 -10.29 -12.89 11.95
N SER A 136 -9.51 -13.93 12.25
CA SER A 136 -9.08 -14.23 13.63
C SER A 136 -7.99 -13.29 14.14
N VAL A 137 -7.30 -12.61 13.24
CA VAL A 137 -6.23 -11.67 13.58
C VAL A 137 -6.66 -10.21 13.33
N ASN A 138 -6.21 -9.32 14.20
CA ASN A 138 -6.42 -7.88 13.98
C ASN A 138 -5.46 -7.37 12.87
N PRO A 139 -5.97 -6.88 11.75
CA PRO A 139 -5.13 -6.44 10.63
C PRO A 139 -4.22 -5.26 10.96
N ASP A 140 -4.49 -4.50 12.03
CA ASP A 140 -3.66 -3.38 12.46
C ASP A 140 -2.49 -3.82 13.36
N GLU A 141 -2.62 -4.95 14.04
CA GLU A 141 -1.67 -5.44 15.05
C GLU A 141 -0.85 -6.64 14.59
N VAL A 142 -1.32 -7.39 13.58
CA VAL A 142 -0.73 -8.67 13.17
C VAL A 142 0.74 -8.56 12.77
N VAL A 143 1.18 -7.43 12.24
CA VAL A 143 2.59 -7.18 11.89
C VAL A 143 3.45 -7.10 13.16
N ALA A 144 2.98 -6.39 14.18
CA ALA A 144 3.68 -6.29 15.46
C ALA A 144 3.74 -7.65 16.18
N MET A 145 2.65 -8.43 16.12
CA MET A 145 2.62 -9.81 16.63
C MET A 145 3.63 -10.70 15.92
N GLY A 146 3.70 -10.64 14.59
CA GLY A 146 4.66 -11.40 13.79
C GLY A 146 6.10 -10.99 14.11
N ALA A 147 6.38 -9.71 14.28
CA ALA A 147 7.70 -9.22 14.67
C ALA A 147 8.11 -9.71 16.06
N ALA A 148 7.18 -9.75 17.03
CA ALA A 148 7.44 -10.28 18.36
C ALA A 148 7.73 -11.79 18.35
N ILE A 149 6.98 -12.56 17.54
CA ILE A 149 7.24 -14.00 17.36
C ILE A 149 8.62 -14.21 16.73
N GLN A 150 8.97 -13.44 15.71
CA GLN A 150 10.28 -13.53 15.06
C GLN A 150 11.43 -13.17 16.01
N ALA A 151 11.26 -12.19 16.88
CA ALA A 151 12.23 -11.89 17.94
C ALA A 151 12.44 -13.09 18.86
N GLY A 152 11.35 -13.73 19.32
CA GLY A 152 11.43 -14.94 20.14
C GLY A 152 12.12 -16.13 19.43
N VAL A 153 11.93 -16.24 18.11
CA VAL A 153 12.67 -17.23 17.30
C VAL A 153 14.18 -16.96 17.29
N LEU A 154 14.56 -15.68 17.12
CA LEU A 154 15.97 -15.26 17.10
C LEU A 154 16.66 -15.41 18.47
N GLU A 155 15.93 -15.20 19.56
CA GLU A 155 16.41 -15.41 20.93
C GLU A 155 16.43 -16.92 21.33
N GLY A 156 15.75 -17.76 20.57
CA GLY A 156 15.68 -19.21 20.81
C GLY A 156 14.56 -19.65 21.75
N ASP A 157 13.69 -18.74 22.14
CA ASP A 157 12.53 -19.02 22.98
C ASP A 157 11.41 -19.74 22.22
N VAL A 158 11.27 -19.44 20.93
CA VAL A 158 10.30 -20.05 20.02
C VAL A 158 11.05 -20.96 19.04
N LYS A 159 10.79 -22.29 19.09
CA LYS A 159 11.51 -23.29 18.30
C LYS A 159 10.69 -23.94 17.19
N ASP A 160 9.37 -23.78 17.24
CA ASP A 160 8.43 -24.48 16.37
C ASP A 160 8.03 -23.69 15.13
N VAL A 161 8.62 -22.49 14.94
CA VAL A 161 8.32 -21.62 13.81
C VAL A 161 9.60 -21.36 13.02
N LEU A 162 9.55 -21.67 11.72
CA LEU A 162 10.61 -21.33 10.78
C LEU A 162 10.07 -20.31 9.76
N LEU A 163 10.64 -19.12 9.76
CA LEU A 163 10.43 -18.13 8.72
C LEU A 163 11.66 -18.05 7.83
N LEU A 164 11.46 -18.35 6.56
CA LEU A 164 12.46 -18.12 5.50
C LEU A 164 11.92 -16.98 4.63
N ASP A 165 12.68 -15.93 4.51
CA ASP A 165 12.36 -14.78 3.64
C ASP A 165 13.21 -14.82 2.38
N VAL A 166 12.85 -14.03 1.38
CA VAL A 166 13.54 -13.96 0.09
C VAL A 166 13.83 -12.52 -0.31
N THR A 167 14.83 -12.34 -1.15
CA THR A 167 15.11 -11.03 -1.76
C THR A 167 13.97 -10.64 -2.70
N PRO A 168 13.33 -9.47 -2.53
CA PRO A 168 12.22 -9.05 -3.38
C PRO A 168 12.68 -8.59 -4.77
N LEU A 169 13.95 -8.21 -4.91
CA LEU A 169 14.59 -7.73 -6.13
C LEU A 169 15.96 -8.39 -6.27
N SER A 170 16.43 -8.56 -7.53
CA SER A 170 17.81 -8.96 -7.78
C SER A 170 18.76 -7.84 -7.34
N VAL A 171 19.84 -8.22 -6.67
CA VAL A 171 20.92 -7.32 -6.23
C VAL A 171 22.11 -7.50 -7.17
N GLY A 172 22.70 -6.42 -7.61
CA GLY A 172 23.84 -6.44 -8.52
C GLY A 172 24.62 -5.13 -8.46
N ILE A 173 25.70 -5.08 -9.20
CA ILE A 173 26.51 -3.87 -9.37
C ILE A 173 26.42 -3.38 -10.80
N GLU A 174 26.54 -2.09 -10.99
CA GLU A 174 26.71 -1.50 -12.30
C GLU A 174 28.16 -1.68 -12.75
N THR A 175 28.34 -2.14 -13.99
CA THR A 175 29.62 -2.35 -14.60
C THR A 175 29.78 -1.41 -15.81
N LEU A 176 30.97 -1.41 -16.40
CA LEU A 176 31.30 -0.53 -17.53
C LEU A 176 30.19 -0.55 -18.62
N GLY A 177 29.79 0.64 -19.05
CA GLY A 177 28.74 0.81 -20.06
C GLY A 177 27.30 0.80 -19.50
N GLY A 178 27.12 0.95 -18.18
CA GLY A 178 25.81 0.97 -17.54
C GLY A 178 25.14 -0.41 -17.50
N VAL A 179 25.90 -1.47 -17.68
CA VAL A 179 25.38 -2.85 -17.64
C VAL A 179 25.29 -3.31 -16.19
N ARG A 180 24.12 -3.78 -15.79
CA ARG A 180 23.92 -4.37 -14.46
C ARG A 180 24.39 -5.83 -14.45
N THR A 181 25.38 -6.15 -13.65
CA THR A 181 25.77 -7.52 -13.35
C THR A 181 25.05 -7.97 -12.09
N THR A 182 24.17 -8.95 -12.23
CA THR A 182 23.39 -9.48 -11.09
C THR A 182 24.26 -10.44 -10.28
N LEU A 183 24.35 -10.21 -8.98
CA LEU A 183 25.05 -11.07 -8.03
C LEU A 183 24.09 -12.01 -7.30
N ILE A 184 22.96 -11.48 -6.84
CA ILE A 184 21.93 -12.25 -6.13
C ILE A 184 20.63 -12.07 -6.90
N GLU A 185 20.07 -13.18 -7.33
CA GLU A 185 18.79 -13.17 -8.06
C GLU A 185 17.61 -12.87 -7.13
N ARG A 186 16.57 -12.27 -7.70
CA ARG A 186 15.28 -12.14 -7.04
C ARG A 186 14.76 -13.51 -6.56
N ASN A 187 14.05 -13.53 -5.45
CA ASN A 187 13.54 -14.74 -4.80
C ASN A 187 14.62 -15.69 -4.26
N THR A 188 15.85 -15.21 -4.06
CA THR A 188 16.87 -15.97 -3.33
C THR A 188 16.57 -15.91 -1.84
N THR A 189 16.56 -17.08 -1.18
CA THR A 189 16.34 -17.18 0.28
C THR A 189 17.43 -16.45 1.04
N ILE A 190 17.04 -15.71 2.07
CA ILE A 190 17.95 -15.00 2.97
C ILE A 190 18.00 -15.68 4.36
N PRO A 191 19.15 -15.65 5.06
CA PRO A 191 20.38 -14.89 4.74
C PRO A 191 21.18 -15.49 3.58
N THR A 192 21.74 -14.64 2.73
CA THR A 192 22.58 -15.05 1.60
C THR A 192 23.75 -14.07 1.41
N SER A 193 24.85 -14.54 0.84
CA SER A 193 25.98 -13.70 0.44
C SER A 193 26.54 -14.17 -0.89
N LYS A 194 27.00 -13.23 -1.71
CA LYS A 194 27.67 -13.51 -2.98
C LYS A 194 28.87 -12.59 -3.12
N SER A 195 30.01 -13.17 -3.50
CA SER A 195 31.23 -12.44 -3.83
C SER A 195 31.63 -12.74 -5.28
N GLU A 196 32.02 -11.70 -5.98
CA GLU A 196 32.51 -11.80 -7.36
C GLU A 196 33.74 -10.91 -7.52
N THR A 197 34.68 -11.32 -8.34
CA THR A 197 35.89 -10.53 -8.60
C THR A 197 35.71 -9.77 -9.90
N PHE A 198 35.94 -8.47 -9.84
CA PHE A 198 35.90 -7.58 -10.99
C PHE A 198 37.28 -6.99 -11.22
N THR A 199 37.59 -6.69 -12.49
CA THR A 199 38.80 -5.99 -12.88
C THR A 199 38.48 -4.53 -13.19
N THR A 200 39.50 -3.68 -13.09
CA THR A 200 39.40 -2.29 -13.54
C THR A 200 39.31 -2.23 -15.06
N ALA A 201 38.56 -1.23 -15.58
CA ALA A 201 38.38 -1.02 -17.01
C ALA A 201 39.63 -0.40 -17.69
N ALA A 202 40.48 0.29 -16.90
CA ALA A 202 41.69 0.95 -17.36
C ALA A 202 42.83 0.79 -16.34
N ASP A 203 44.05 0.87 -16.83
CA ASP A 203 45.24 0.89 -15.97
C ASP A 203 45.23 2.16 -15.09
N ASN A 204 45.63 1.97 -13.82
CA ASN A 204 45.65 3.04 -12.79
C ASN A 204 44.32 3.68 -12.48
N GLN A 205 43.19 3.00 -12.69
CA GLN A 205 41.87 3.46 -12.27
C GLN A 205 41.82 3.61 -10.75
N THR A 206 41.48 4.80 -10.27
CA THR A 206 41.51 5.18 -8.84
C THR A 206 40.15 5.05 -8.15
N SER A 207 39.06 4.92 -8.91
CA SER A 207 37.70 4.75 -8.39
C SER A 207 36.91 3.74 -9.22
N VAL A 208 35.96 3.09 -8.60
CA VAL A 208 34.93 2.26 -9.24
C VAL A 208 33.61 3.01 -9.07
N GLU A 209 32.92 3.32 -10.16
CA GLU A 209 31.60 3.92 -10.14
C GLU A 209 30.50 2.88 -9.99
#